data_0c82cf7551cbed7f3c0e3faaf2c3a482
#
_entry.id   0c82cf7551cbed7f3c0e3faaf2c3a482
#
_cell.length_a   1.000
_cell.length_b   1.000
_cell.length_c   1.000
_cell.angle_alpha   90.00
_cell.angle_beta   90.00
_cell.angle_gamma   90.00
#
_symmetry.space_group_name_H-M   'P 1'
#
loop_
_entity.id
_entity.type
_entity.pdbx_description
1 polymer ?
#
loop_
_entity_poly.entity_id
_entity_poly.type
_entity_poly.pdbx_seq_one_letter_code
_entity_poly.pdbx_strand_id
1 'polypeptide(L)'
;MTDDRKRERRFAMLLGVGLDGRDGHFRQTRGENFLLVGGSEKTHEVLQEKALSLNEELRRRGKRLAEIESAEEMRDIARDAGL
;
A
#
# COMPACT_ATOMS: atom_id res chain seq x y z
N MET A 1 26.67 -11.56 -13.46
CA MET A 1 26.24 -11.56 -13.35
C MET A 1 25.42 -10.86 -13.14
N THR A 2 25.09 -10.55 -13.00
CA THR A 2 24.41 -9.82 -13.02
C THR A 2 23.14 -9.98 -12.68
N ASP A 3 22.59 -10.85 -12.51
CA ASP A 3 21.38 -11.13 -12.21
C ASP A 3 21.03 -10.99 -10.86
N ASP A 4 21.84 -11.24 -10.01
CA ASP A 4 21.58 -11.15 -8.65
C ASP A 4 21.03 -9.86 -8.32
N ARG A 5 21.44 -8.88 -8.91
CA ARG A 5 21.04 -7.64 -8.58
C ARG A 5 19.62 -7.49 -8.75
N LYS A 6 19.01 -8.04 -9.65
CA LYS A 6 17.71 -7.79 -9.86
C LYS A 6 16.89 -8.25 -8.80
N ARG A 7 17.14 -9.34 -8.25
CA ARG A 7 16.28 -9.86 -7.33
C ARG A 7 16.28 -9.18 -6.06
N GLU A 8 17.37 -8.69 -5.68
CA GLU A 8 17.41 -8.09 -4.41
C GLU A 8 16.88 -6.71 -4.40
N ARG A 9 16.74 -6.11 -5.56
CA ARG A 9 16.34 -4.73 -5.60
C ARG A 9 14.87 -4.53 -5.87
N ARG A 10 14.08 -5.56 -5.70
CA ARG A 10 12.66 -5.40 -5.90
C ARG A 10 12.08 -4.42 -4.92
N PHE A 11 11.23 -3.54 -5.41
CA PHE A 11 10.61 -2.53 -4.60
C PHE A 11 9.17 -2.43 -4.99
N ALA A 12 8.26 -2.36 -4.04
CA ALA A 12 6.85 -2.19 -4.29
C ALA A 12 6.25 -1.27 -3.25
N MET A 13 5.26 -0.49 -3.65
CA MET A 13 4.62 0.46 -2.76
C MET A 13 3.17 0.59 -3.16
N LEU A 14 2.29 0.63 -2.17
CA LEU A 14 0.88 0.90 -2.40
C LEU A 14 0.69 2.41 -2.45
N LEU A 15 0.05 2.91 -3.50
CA LEU A 15 -0.24 4.32 -3.61
C LEU A 15 -1.73 4.54 -3.44
N GLY A 16 -2.12 5.33 -2.47
CA GLY A 16 -3.51 5.70 -2.27
C GLY A 16 -3.70 7.17 -2.56
N VAL A 17 -4.69 7.51 -3.38
CA VAL A 17 -4.94 8.88 -3.78
C VAL A 17 -6.38 9.25 -3.47
N GLY A 18 -6.57 10.30 -2.69
CA GLY A 18 -7.89 10.83 -2.41
C GLY A 18 -8.14 12.06 -3.26
N LEU A 19 -9.32 12.13 -3.85
CA LEU A 19 -9.63 13.21 -4.79
C LEU A 19 -10.66 14.18 -4.25
N ASP A 20 -11.10 14.02 -3.02
CA ASP A 20 -12.19 14.83 -2.47
C ASP A 20 -11.71 15.87 -1.46
N GLY A 21 -10.45 16.27 -1.53
CA GLY A 21 -9.93 17.28 -0.63
C GLY A 21 -10.37 18.65 -1.09
N ARG A 22 -11.14 19.35 -0.26
CA ARG A 22 -11.66 20.65 -0.61
C ARG A 22 -11.44 21.69 0.46
N ASP A 23 -10.68 21.36 1.48
CA ASP A 23 -10.51 22.27 2.60
C ASP A 23 -9.21 23.07 2.51
N GLY A 24 -8.52 22.99 1.38
CA GLY A 24 -7.29 23.73 1.20
C GLY A 24 -6.07 23.11 1.86
N HIS A 25 -6.24 21.95 2.45
CA HIS A 25 -5.11 21.27 3.10
C HIS A 25 -4.61 20.14 2.19
N PHE A 26 -3.31 20.07 2.07
CA PHE A 26 -2.71 18.96 1.33
C PHE A 26 -2.24 17.92 2.33
N ARG A 27 -2.79 16.72 2.22
CA ARG A 27 -2.45 15.65 3.15
C ARG A 27 -1.57 14.63 2.47
N GLN A 28 -0.54 14.20 3.17
CA GLN A 28 0.35 13.18 2.66
C GLN A 28 0.85 12.36 3.82
N THR A 29 0.76 11.05 3.70
CA THR A 29 1.26 10.15 4.74
C THR A 29 2.08 9.06 4.08
N ARG A 30 3.26 8.82 4.60
CA ARG A 30 4.14 7.79 4.10
C ARG A 30 4.42 6.79 5.21
N GLY A 31 4.33 5.54 4.90
CA GLY A 31 4.63 4.49 5.86
C GLY A 31 5.27 3.31 5.17
N GLU A 32 5.36 2.22 5.90
CA GLU A 32 5.94 1.01 5.34
C GLU A 32 5.03 0.52 4.22
N ASN A 33 5.57 0.39 3.03
CA ASN A 33 4.88 -0.12 1.85
C ASN A 33 3.79 0.79 1.28
N PHE A 34 3.65 2.02 1.76
CA PHE A 34 2.58 2.85 1.20
C PHE A 34 2.91 4.33 1.20
N LEU A 35 2.27 5.03 0.29
CA LEU A 35 2.26 6.49 0.23
C LEU A 35 0.82 6.90 -0.03
N LEU A 36 0.27 7.77 0.81
CA LEU A 36 -1.10 8.24 0.69
C LEU A 36 -1.09 9.74 0.44
N VAL A 37 -1.84 10.17 -0.55
CA VAL A 37 -1.81 11.57 -0.97
C VAL A 37 -3.22 12.10 -1.15
N GLY A 38 -3.49 13.25 -0.60
CA GLY A 38 -4.72 13.98 -0.84
C GLY A 38 -5.92 13.45 -0.07
N GLY A 39 -7.09 13.87 -0.52
CA GLY A 39 -8.35 13.47 0.08
C GLY A 39 -8.78 14.40 1.20
N SER A 40 -10.06 14.34 1.55
CA SER A 40 -10.57 15.02 2.73
C SER A 40 -9.98 14.34 3.96
N GLU A 41 -10.16 14.93 5.11
CA GLU A 41 -9.64 14.35 6.35
C GLU A 41 -10.20 12.95 6.53
N LYS A 42 -11.48 12.75 6.30
CA LYS A 42 -12.10 11.46 6.47
C LYS A 42 -11.58 10.44 5.45
N THR A 43 -11.45 10.83 4.19
CA THR A 43 -10.94 9.94 3.17
C THR A 43 -9.50 9.56 3.46
N HIS A 44 -8.70 10.51 3.92
CA HIS A 44 -7.31 10.23 4.24
C HIS A 44 -7.21 9.24 5.39
N GLU A 45 -8.09 9.34 6.39
CA GLU A 45 -8.13 8.39 7.49
C GLU A 45 -8.49 6.99 7.01
N VAL A 46 -9.45 6.89 6.09
CA VAL A 46 -9.82 5.59 5.54
C VAL A 46 -8.66 4.98 4.77
N LEU A 47 -7.94 5.80 4.01
CA LEU A 47 -6.77 5.31 3.29
C LEU A 47 -5.72 4.79 4.26
N GLN A 48 -5.52 5.47 5.37
CA GLN A 48 -4.55 5.03 6.37
C GLN A 48 -4.96 3.70 6.97
N GLU A 49 -6.24 3.53 7.30
CA GLU A 49 -6.71 2.28 7.87
C GLU A 49 -6.51 1.13 6.90
N LYS A 50 -6.79 1.36 5.61
CA LYS A 50 -6.63 0.30 4.63
C LYS A 50 -5.18 -0.06 4.42
N ALA A 51 -4.29 0.93 4.41
CA ALA A 51 -2.87 0.67 4.27
C ALA A 51 -2.33 -0.13 5.45
N LEU A 52 -2.78 0.20 6.66
CA LEU A 52 -2.33 -0.54 7.84
C LEU A 52 -2.89 -1.95 7.84
N SER A 53 -4.12 -2.15 7.37
CA SER A 53 -4.70 -3.48 7.26
C SER A 53 -3.94 -4.32 6.25
N LEU A 54 -3.51 -3.71 5.15
CA LEU A 54 -2.70 -4.42 4.17
C LEU A 54 -1.38 -4.87 4.80
N ASN A 55 -0.72 -3.99 5.51
CA ASN A 55 0.55 -4.34 6.14
C ASN A 55 0.38 -5.45 7.17
N GLU A 56 -0.74 -5.44 7.89
CA GLU A 56 -0.99 -6.47 8.87
C GLU A 56 -1.21 -7.82 8.18
N GLU A 57 -1.93 -7.82 7.07
CA GLU A 57 -2.16 -9.06 6.34
C GLU A 57 -0.86 -9.61 5.74
N LEU A 58 -0.01 -8.73 5.23
CA LEU A 58 1.29 -9.14 4.72
C LEU A 58 2.14 -9.76 5.82
N ARG A 59 2.11 -9.17 7.01
CA ARG A 59 2.86 -9.69 8.13
C ARG A 59 2.34 -11.07 8.54
N ARG A 60 1.02 -11.23 8.53
CA ARG A 60 0.42 -12.50 8.89
C ARG A 60 0.83 -13.60 7.92
N ARG A 61 1.01 -13.25 6.65
CA ARG A 61 1.43 -14.21 5.63
C ARG A 61 2.95 -14.39 5.58
N GLY A 62 3.69 -13.58 6.30
CA GLY A 62 5.13 -13.63 6.26
C GLY A 62 5.67 -13.21 4.90
N LYS A 63 5.00 -12.25 4.25
CA LYS A 63 5.32 -11.90 2.88
C LYS A 63 5.50 -10.40 2.74
N ARG A 64 6.39 -9.99 1.86
CA ARG A 64 6.57 -8.58 1.58
C ARG A 64 5.81 -8.22 0.31
N LEU A 65 5.37 -6.98 0.21
CA LEU A 65 4.61 -6.53 -0.94
C LEU A 65 5.37 -6.79 -2.25
N ALA A 66 6.67 -6.59 -2.23
CA ALA A 66 7.49 -6.80 -3.43
C ALA A 66 7.60 -8.27 -3.84
N GLU A 67 7.14 -9.18 -2.98
CA GLU A 67 7.20 -10.61 -3.29
C GLU A 67 5.93 -11.13 -3.94
N ILE A 68 4.90 -10.29 -4.08
CA ILE A 68 3.67 -10.68 -4.73
C ILE A 68 3.92 -10.75 -6.23
N GLU A 69 3.61 -11.88 -6.84
CA GLU A 69 3.97 -12.09 -8.23
C GLU A 69 2.80 -12.17 -9.19
N SER A 70 1.57 -12.11 -8.72
CA SER A 70 0.43 -12.16 -9.61
C SER A 70 -0.67 -11.26 -9.13
N ALA A 71 -1.52 -10.83 -10.07
CA ALA A 71 -2.69 -10.03 -9.73
C ALA A 71 -3.66 -10.84 -8.90
N GLU A 72 -3.73 -12.14 -9.12
CA GLU A 72 -4.63 -12.99 -8.38
C GLU A 72 -4.22 -13.05 -6.91
N GLU A 73 -2.93 -13.20 -6.65
CA GLU A 73 -2.43 -13.21 -5.28
C GLU A 73 -2.71 -11.86 -4.62
N MET A 74 -2.49 -10.78 -5.33
CA MET A 74 -2.74 -9.46 -4.78
C MET A 74 -4.22 -9.28 -4.44
N ARG A 75 -5.11 -9.77 -5.29
CA ARG A 75 -6.54 -9.67 -5.00
C ARG A 75 -6.93 -10.46 -3.76
N ASP A 76 -6.33 -11.64 -3.57
CA ASP A 76 -6.61 -12.44 -2.39
C ASP A 76 -6.14 -11.72 -1.12
N ILE A 77 -4.95 -11.15 -1.17
CA ILE A 77 -4.41 -10.42 -0.03
C ILE A 77 -5.28 -9.19 0.27
N ALA A 78 -5.67 -8.46 -0.76
CA ALA A 78 -6.49 -7.27 -0.58
C ALA A 78 -7.85 -7.63 0.01
N ARG A 79 -8.46 -8.71 -0.47
CA ARG A 79 -9.74 -9.15 0.06
C ARG A 79 -9.61 -9.51 1.54
N ASP A 80 -8.59 -10.25 1.91
CA ASP A 80 -8.42 -10.67 3.28
C ASP A 80 -8.04 -9.51 4.19
N ALA A 81 -7.45 -8.48 3.63
CA ALA A 81 -7.12 -7.27 4.38
C ALA A 81 -8.31 -6.31 4.47
N GLY A 82 -9.42 -6.61 3.81
CA GLY A 82 -10.59 -5.75 3.87
C GLY A 82 -10.54 -4.57 2.91
N LEU A 83 -9.75 -4.68 1.86
CA LEU A 83 -9.64 -3.56 0.90
C LEU A 83 -10.71 -3.59 -0.19
#